data_0ccda228d1a2cfed665a87e615c2893f
#
_entry.id   0ccda228d1a2cfed665a87e615c2893f
#
_cell.length_a   1.000
_cell.length_b   1.000
_cell.length_c   1.000
_cell.angle_alpha   90.00
_cell.angle_beta   90.00
_cell.angle_gamma   90.00
#
_symmetry.space_group_name_H-M   'P 1'
#
loop_
_entity.id
_entity.type
_entity.pdbx_description
1 polymer ?
#
loop_
_entity_poly.entity_id
_entity_poly.type
_entity_poly.pdbx_seq_one_letter_code
_entity_poly.pdbx_strand_id
1 'polypeptide(L)'
;MLSIEFFCPLPNGLHARPAWALKEQCSAWRSDIRFINRRLNTHADAKSSLALISTGTLFNDSCVLEINGSDEEQARRVLEAYLTGAFIDSDSIPSGDAPHVAHPLPRSLVRLAPHLQHGITLASGIGAGTLRGWQSDNLKRYCQIPASPEDITRLEHSLATLAEQLNHRLRGLDGESKTILSAHLSLIQDEEFGGTIRRLIAEERLSLAEAIIRNMELICE
;
A
#
# COMPACT_ATOMS: atom_id res chain seq x y z
N MET A 1 18.51 21.29 -11.18
CA MET A 1 17.72 20.03 -11.32
C MET A 1 18.72 18.88 -11.57
N LEU A 2 18.70 17.88 -10.70
CA LEU A 2 19.57 16.71 -10.77
C LEU A 2 18.73 15.45 -10.95
N SER A 3 19.31 14.36 -11.43
CA SER A 3 18.59 13.10 -11.59
C SER A 3 19.42 11.92 -11.08
N ILE A 4 18.74 10.87 -10.65
CA ILE A 4 19.30 9.55 -10.31
C ILE A 4 18.58 8.53 -11.19
N GLU A 5 19.34 7.81 -12.01
CA GLU A 5 18.80 6.71 -12.81
C GLU A 5 19.10 5.39 -12.13
N PHE A 6 18.11 4.49 -12.06
CA PHE A 6 18.26 3.18 -11.44
C PHE A 6 17.26 2.17 -12.03
N PHE A 7 17.53 0.90 -11.82
CA PHE A 7 16.56 -0.16 -12.08
C PHE A 7 15.86 -0.56 -10.79
N CYS A 8 14.54 -0.74 -10.84
CA CYS A 8 13.75 -1.12 -9.67
C CYS A 8 14.25 -2.48 -9.12
N PRO A 9 14.84 -2.51 -7.90
CA PRO A 9 15.41 -3.73 -7.36
C PRO A 9 14.40 -4.62 -6.63
N LEU A 10 13.13 -4.19 -6.54
CA LEU A 10 12.08 -4.80 -5.73
C LEU A 10 11.43 -5.97 -6.45
N PRO A 11 11.53 -7.22 -5.95
CA PRO A 11 10.97 -8.40 -6.62
C PRO A 11 9.46 -8.34 -6.87
N ASN A 12 8.71 -7.70 -5.94
CA ASN A 12 7.26 -7.54 -6.05
C ASN A 12 6.84 -6.18 -6.63
N GLY A 13 7.79 -5.39 -7.12
CA GLY A 13 7.54 -4.03 -7.61
C GLY A 13 7.31 -3.00 -6.50
N LEU A 14 6.95 -1.78 -6.91
CA LEU A 14 6.77 -0.65 -6.00
C LEU A 14 5.35 -0.66 -5.41
N HIS A 15 5.12 -1.51 -4.41
CA HIS A 15 3.87 -1.59 -3.65
C HIS A 15 3.92 -0.75 -2.35
N ALA A 16 2.87 -0.82 -1.52
CA ALA A 16 2.66 0.09 -0.38
C ALA A 16 3.85 0.24 0.59
N ARG A 17 4.54 -0.86 0.96
CA ARG A 17 5.68 -0.79 1.91
C ARG A 17 6.89 -0.05 1.33
N PRO A 18 7.46 -0.46 0.19
CA PRO A 18 8.59 0.25 -0.39
C PRO A 18 8.21 1.65 -0.88
N ALA A 19 6.97 1.89 -1.34
CA ALA A 19 6.51 3.23 -1.68
C ALA A 19 6.51 4.16 -0.46
N TRP A 20 5.99 3.69 0.68
CA TRP A 20 6.06 4.42 1.94
C TRP A 20 7.51 4.68 2.36
N ALA A 21 8.39 3.68 2.30
CA ALA A 21 9.79 3.82 2.69
C ALA A 21 10.51 4.85 1.80
N LEU A 22 10.28 4.83 0.49
CA LEU A 22 10.85 5.81 -0.45
C LEU A 22 10.29 7.21 -0.17
N LYS A 23 8.99 7.34 0.04
CA LYS A 23 8.32 8.60 0.39
C LYS A 23 8.93 9.21 1.65
N GLU A 24 9.18 8.42 2.71
CA GLU A 24 9.81 8.92 3.94
C GLU A 24 11.20 9.49 3.67
N GLN A 25 12.00 8.83 2.83
CA GLN A 25 13.32 9.33 2.44
C GLN A 25 13.23 10.63 1.62
N CYS A 26 12.25 10.73 0.71
CA CYS A 26 12.05 11.92 -0.11
C CYS A 26 11.47 13.08 0.69
N SER A 27 10.60 12.84 1.66
CA SER A 27 9.94 13.85 2.48
C SER A 27 10.89 14.59 3.44
N ALA A 28 12.09 14.04 3.69
CA ALA A 28 13.13 14.69 4.49
C ALA A 28 13.73 15.94 3.81
N TRP A 29 13.50 16.13 2.52
CA TRP A 29 14.11 17.19 1.70
C TRP A 29 13.08 18.26 1.32
N ARG A 30 13.58 19.49 1.16
CA ARG A 30 12.78 20.63 0.69
C ARG A 30 12.57 20.63 -0.81
N SER A 31 13.53 20.06 -1.55
CA SER A 31 13.46 19.93 -3.00
C SER A 31 12.21 19.20 -3.44
N ASP A 32 11.64 19.58 -4.57
CA ASP A 32 10.64 18.79 -5.28
C ASP A 32 11.31 17.55 -5.85
N ILE A 33 10.73 16.40 -5.62
CA ILE A 33 11.27 15.11 -6.06
C ILE A 33 10.20 14.37 -6.85
N ARG A 34 10.48 14.13 -8.13
CA ARG A 34 9.62 13.42 -9.05
C ARG A 34 10.17 12.04 -9.35
N PHE A 35 9.34 11.03 -9.21
CA PHE A 35 9.62 9.67 -9.66
C PHE A 35 9.07 9.46 -11.07
N ILE A 36 9.83 8.78 -11.93
CA ILE A 36 9.45 8.46 -13.31
C ILE A 36 9.70 6.99 -13.57
N ASN A 37 8.68 6.26 -14.01
CA ASN A 37 8.82 4.94 -14.61
C ASN A 37 8.93 5.10 -16.13
N ARG A 38 10.10 4.80 -16.70
CA ARG A 38 10.34 4.96 -18.14
C ARG A 38 9.59 3.93 -19.00
N ARG A 39 9.31 2.73 -18.45
CA ARG A 39 8.60 1.69 -19.20
C ARG A 39 7.16 2.10 -19.51
N LEU A 40 6.45 2.65 -18.55
CA LEU A 40 5.05 3.10 -18.70
C LEU A 40 4.92 4.59 -19.01
N ASN A 41 6.03 5.34 -18.95
CA ASN A 41 6.06 6.80 -19.04
C ASN A 41 5.14 7.47 -18.01
N THR A 42 5.04 6.89 -16.82
CA THR A 42 4.25 7.42 -15.70
C THR A 42 5.13 8.25 -14.77
N HIS A 43 4.53 9.25 -14.14
CA HIS A 43 5.21 10.20 -13.25
C HIS A 43 4.47 10.26 -11.91
N ALA A 44 5.23 10.44 -10.83
CA ALA A 44 4.66 10.58 -9.48
C ALA A 44 5.44 11.62 -8.68
N ASP A 45 4.75 12.32 -7.76
CA ASP A 45 5.42 12.98 -6.65
C ASP A 45 6.00 11.89 -5.74
N ALA A 46 7.33 11.90 -5.58
CA ALA A 46 8.00 10.92 -4.74
C ALA A 46 7.71 11.11 -3.23
N LYS A 47 6.98 12.16 -2.85
CA LYS A 47 6.49 12.41 -1.50
C LYS A 47 5.06 11.92 -1.26
N SER A 48 4.41 11.34 -2.29
CA SER A 48 3.10 10.67 -2.18
C SER A 48 3.28 9.17 -2.37
N SER A 49 2.91 8.38 -1.34
CA SER A 49 2.94 6.91 -1.43
C SER A 49 1.98 6.38 -2.47
N LEU A 50 0.82 7.01 -2.60
CA LEU A 50 -0.21 6.61 -3.55
C LEU A 50 0.23 6.88 -4.99
N ALA A 51 0.75 8.09 -5.26
CA ALA A 51 1.29 8.43 -6.56
C ALA A 51 2.41 7.48 -7.00
N LEU A 52 3.30 7.11 -6.06
CA LEU A 52 4.36 6.14 -6.31
C LEU A 52 3.81 4.77 -6.71
N ILE A 53 2.79 4.25 -6.00
CA ILE A 53 2.15 2.96 -6.32
C ILE A 53 1.50 3.03 -7.70
N SER A 54 0.79 4.12 -8.00
CA SER A 54 0.10 4.34 -9.29
C SER A 54 1.03 4.38 -10.50
N THR A 55 2.36 4.48 -10.30
CA THR A 55 3.31 4.37 -11.42
C THR A 55 3.37 2.99 -12.05
N GLY A 56 2.83 1.96 -11.43
CA GLY A 56 2.85 0.57 -11.92
C GLY A 56 4.26 0.02 -12.09
N THR A 57 5.21 0.44 -11.25
CA THR A 57 6.62 0.06 -11.35
C THR A 57 6.82 -1.38 -10.91
N LEU A 58 7.40 -2.19 -11.79
CA LEU A 58 7.71 -3.60 -11.58
C LEU A 58 9.22 -3.82 -11.41
N PHE A 59 9.58 -5.05 -11.03
CA PHE A 59 10.98 -5.47 -10.94
C PHE A 59 11.72 -5.19 -12.25
N ASN A 60 12.92 -4.63 -12.14
CA ASN A 60 13.82 -4.28 -13.24
C ASN A 60 13.30 -3.20 -14.20
N ASP A 61 12.25 -2.46 -13.86
CA ASP A 61 11.87 -1.27 -14.63
C ASP A 61 12.94 -0.19 -14.51
N SER A 62 13.21 0.50 -15.62
CA SER A 62 14.09 1.68 -15.65
C SER A 62 13.35 2.87 -15.03
N CYS A 63 13.89 3.38 -13.95
CA CYS A 63 13.32 4.46 -13.15
C CYS A 63 14.26 5.66 -13.04
N VAL A 64 13.68 6.83 -12.83
CA VAL A 64 14.42 8.07 -12.59
C VAL A 64 13.83 8.79 -11.40
N LEU A 65 14.68 9.32 -10.51
CA LEU A 65 14.32 10.37 -9.56
C LEU A 65 14.87 11.70 -10.04
N GLU A 66 14.01 12.65 -10.35
CA GLU A 66 14.37 14.04 -10.64
C GLU A 66 14.24 14.86 -9.36
N ILE A 67 15.27 15.63 -9.03
CA ILE A 67 15.38 16.42 -7.81
C ILE A 67 15.61 17.87 -8.20
N ASN A 68 14.76 18.77 -7.72
CA ASN A 68 14.84 20.19 -8.03
C ASN A 68 14.58 21.04 -6.79
N GLY A 69 15.57 21.80 -6.35
CA GLY A 69 15.44 22.67 -5.18
C GLY A 69 16.78 23.08 -4.58
N SER A 70 16.71 23.78 -3.46
CA SER A 70 17.89 24.36 -2.80
C SER A 70 18.83 23.35 -2.15
N ASP A 71 18.35 22.16 -1.83
CA ASP A 71 19.10 21.06 -1.19
C ASP A 71 19.30 19.86 -2.14
N GLU A 72 19.11 20.04 -3.46
CA GLU A 72 19.13 18.97 -4.46
C GLU A 72 20.44 18.17 -4.50
N GLU A 73 21.61 18.79 -4.29
CA GLU A 73 22.90 18.11 -4.26
C GLU A 73 23.02 17.14 -3.08
N GLN A 74 22.56 17.56 -1.90
CA GLN A 74 22.61 16.73 -0.70
C GLN A 74 21.56 15.64 -0.76
N ALA A 75 20.35 15.96 -1.21
CA ALA A 75 19.27 15.01 -1.45
C ALA A 75 19.71 13.90 -2.41
N ARG A 76 20.32 14.27 -3.56
CA ARG A 76 20.81 13.33 -4.55
C ARG A 76 21.77 12.30 -3.95
N ARG A 77 22.77 12.75 -3.19
CA ARG A 77 23.77 11.84 -2.59
C ARG A 77 23.15 10.84 -1.63
N VAL A 78 22.23 11.29 -0.78
CA VAL A 78 21.58 10.43 0.23
C VAL A 78 20.60 9.47 -0.44
N LEU A 79 19.79 9.95 -1.39
CA LEU A 79 18.82 9.11 -2.09
C LEU A 79 19.50 8.09 -3.01
N GLU A 80 20.61 8.43 -3.66
CA GLU A 80 21.39 7.49 -4.46
C GLU A 80 21.97 6.36 -3.59
N ALA A 81 22.51 6.70 -2.41
CA ALA A 81 22.98 5.70 -1.46
C ALA A 81 21.84 4.81 -0.93
N TYR A 82 20.68 5.38 -0.68
CA TYR A 82 19.49 4.63 -0.26
C TYR A 82 19.00 3.67 -1.35
N LEU A 83 18.86 4.14 -2.59
CA LEU A 83 18.39 3.33 -3.72
C LEU A 83 19.32 2.16 -4.06
N THR A 84 20.63 2.35 -3.88
CA THR A 84 21.65 1.31 -4.14
C THR A 84 21.86 0.35 -2.98
N GLY A 85 21.35 0.66 -1.78
CA GLY A 85 21.53 -0.12 -0.56
C GLY A 85 20.20 -0.56 0.06
N ALA A 86 19.70 0.21 1.00
CA ALA A 86 18.59 -0.17 1.88
C ALA A 86 17.21 -0.27 1.17
N PHE A 87 17.07 0.22 -0.06
CA PHE A 87 15.79 0.21 -0.76
C PHE A 87 15.31 -1.21 -1.07
N ILE A 88 16.21 -2.13 -1.41
CA ILE A 88 15.87 -3.54 -1.66
C ILE A 88 15.32 -4.22 -0.39
N ASP A 89 15.83 -3.84 0.78
CA ASP A 89 15.42 -4.41 2.06
C ASP A 89 14.00 -4.00 2.46
N SER A 90 13.48 -2.92 1.86
CA SER A 90 12.12 -2.46 2.13
C SER A 90 11.04 -3.43 1.65
N ASP A 91 11.38 -4.34 0.74
CA ASP A 91 10.50 -5.42 0.22
C ASP A 91 10.86 -6.80 0.79
N SER A 92 11.87 -6.91 1.63
CA SER A 92 12.24 -8.19 2.23
C SER A 92 11.11 -8.71 3.10
N ILE A 93 10.43 -9.75 2.62
CA ILE A 93 9.56 -10.58 3.45
C ILE A 93 10.52 -11.49 4.23
N PRO A 94 10.45 -11.56 5.56
CA PRO A 94 11.13 -12.62 6.28
C PRO A 94 10.66 -13.94 5.68
N SER A 95 11.57 -14.65 5.02
CA SER A 95 11.26 -15.93 4.38
C SER A 95 10.79 -16.89 5.46
N GLY A 96 9.52 -16.92 5.71
CA GLY A 96 8.84 -18.02 6.39
C GLY A 96 8.80 -19.20 5.42
N ASP A 97 9.97 -19.67 4.99
CA ASP A 97 10.09 -20.80 4.10
C ASP A 97 9.77 -22.09 4.82
N ALA A 98 8.53 -22.53 4.67
CA ALA A 98 8.32 -23.95 4.54
C ALA A 98 7.70 -24.17 3.16
N PRO A 99 8.34 -24.91 2.24
CA PRO A 99 7.69 -25.35 1.03
C PRO A 99 6.40 -26.06 1.43
N HIS A 100 5.27 -25.68 0.81
CA HIS A 100 3.98 -26.33 1.05
C HIS A 100 4.06 -27.79 0.58
N VAL A 101 4.57 -28.64 1.46
CA VAL A 101 4.48 -30.07 1.28
C VAL A 101 3.06 -30.45 1.65
N ALA A 102 2.26 -30.81 0.65
CA ALA A 102 0.94 -31.38 0.88
C ALA A 102 1.12 -32.68 1.68
N HIS A 103 0.93 -32.62 2.99
CA HIS A 103 0.98 -33.79 3.84
C HIS A 103 -0.31 -34.61 3.63
N PRO A 104 -0.21 -35.91 3.28
CA PRO A 104 -1.37 -36.75 3.21
C PRO A 104 -2.05 -36.85 4.58
N LEU A 105 -3.36 -36.92 4.58
CA LEU A 105 -4.13 -37.09 5.82
C LEU A 105 -3.61 -38.26 6.66
N PRO A 106 -3.48 -38.09 7.98
CA PRO A 106 -3.23 -39.19 8.87
C PRO A 106 -4.25 -40.32 8.70
N ARG A 107 -3.81 -41.57 8.73
CA ARG A 107 -4.69 -42.77 8.55
C ARG A 107 -5.91 -42.78 9.47
N SER A 108 -5.76 -42.23 10.68
CA SER A 108 -6.85 -42.07 11.63
C SER A 108 -7.96 -41.14 11.14
N LEU A 109 -7.62 -40.07 10.43
CA LEU A 109 -8.59 -39.13 9.90
C LEU A 109 -9.22 -39.61 8.58
N VAL A 110 -8.47 -40.36 7.76
CA VAL A 110 -9.01 -40.95 6.50
C VAL A 110 -10.22 -41.83 6.79
N ARG A 111 -10.22 -42.58 7.92
CA ARG A 111 -11.35 -43.43 8.31
C ARG A 111 -12.65 -42.67 8.60
N LEU A 112 -12.58 -41.40 8.92
CA LEU A 112 -13.73 -40.53 9.22
C LEU A 112 -14.32 -39.91 7.96
N ALA A 113 -13.73 -40.18 6.77
CA ALA A 113 -14.11 -39.59 5.49
C ALA A 113 -14.39 -38.06 5.58
N PRO A 114 -13.40 -37.27 6.12
CA PRO A 114 -13.63 -35.85 6.33
C PRO A 114 -13.77 -35.10 5.01
N HIS A 115 -14.56 -34.04 5.03
CA HIS A 115 -14.58 -33.10 3.92
C HIS A 115 -13.29 -32.26 3.94
N LEU A 116 -12.51 -32.34 2.87
CA LEU A 116 -11.23 -31.64 2.73
C LEU A 116 -11.39 -30.36 1.94
N GLN A 117 -10.85 -29.28 2.46
CA GLN A 117 -10.66 -28.04 1.71
C GLN A 117 -9.19 -27.67 1.74
N HIS A 118 -8.63 -27.35 0.59
CA HIS A 118 -7.26 -26.86 0.47
C HIS A 118 -7.26 -25.33 0.57
N GLY A 119 -6.32 -24.80 1.34
CA GLY A 119 -6.11 -23.38 1.55
C GLY A 119 -4.64 -23.02 1.45
N ILE A 120 -4.35 -21.72 1.50
CA ILE A 120 -2.98 -21.21 1.61
C ILE A 120 -2.60 -21.20 3.10
N THR A 121 -1.48 -21.82 3.45
CA THR A 121 -0.98 -21.81 4.82
C THR A 121 -0.38 -20.44 5.13
N LEU A 122 -0.97 -19.71 6.07
CA LEU A 122 -0.45 -18.43 6.55
C LEU A 122 0.43 -18.58 7.79
N ALA A 123 0.20 -19.64 8.58
CA ALA A 123 1.01 -19.98 9.74
C ALA A 123 1.06 -21.50 9.89
N SER A 124 2.21 -22.04 10.25
CA SER A 124 2.37 -23.48 10.50
C SER A 124 1.75 -23.86 11.85
N GLY A 125 1.16 -25.05 11.92
CA GLY A 125 0.63 -25.59 13.16
C GLY A 125 -0.72 -26.30 12.97
N ILE A 126 -1.27 -26.77 14.10
CA ILE A 126 -2.59 -27.38 14.19
C ILE A 126 -3.45 -26.53 15.12
N GLY A 127 -4.61 -26.10 14.64
CA GLY A 127 -5.59 -25.38 15.43
C GLY A 127 -6.90 -26.14 15.53
N ALA A 128 -7.60 -26.00 16.64
CA ALA A 128 -8.96 -26.49 16.80
C ALA A 128 -9.87 -25.32 17.20
N GLY A 129 -11.03 -25.24 16.60
CA GLY A 129 -11.98 -24.16 16.89
C GLY A 129 -13.23 -24.23 16.02
N THR A 130 -14.11 -23.25 16.21
CA THR A 130 -15.31 -23.09 15.39
C THR A 130 -14.94 -22.33 14.11
N LEU A 131 -15.22 -22.91 12.95
CA LEU A 131 -15.08 -22.24 11.66
C LEU A 131 -16.07 -21.09 11.55
N ARG A 132 -15.55 -19.89 11.29
CA ARG A 132 -16.38 -18.73 10.95
C ARG A 132 -16.02 -18.26 9.56
N GLY A 133 -17.03 -18.12 8.71
CA GLY A 133 -16.87 -17.45 7.42
C GLY A 133 -16.59 -15.96 7.64
N TRP A 134 -15.57 -15.45 7.00
CA TRP A 134 -15.31 -14.02 6.91
C TRP A 134 -15.45 -13.60 5.45
N GLN A 135 -16.26 -12.61 5.21
CA GLN A 135 -16.38 -11.96 3.90
C GLN A 135 -16.12 -10.48 4.10
N SER A 136 -15.35 -9.89 3.21
CA SER A 136 -15.22 -8.44 3.17
C SER A 136 -16.61 -7.83 2.96
N ASP A 137 -16.94 -6.80 3.73
CA ASP A 137 -18.18 -6.06 3.54
C ASP A 137 -18.26 -5.57 2.09
N ASN A 138 -19.35 -5.92 1.42
CA ASN A 138 -19.56 -5.47 0.06
C ASN A 138 -19.95 -3.98 0.09
N LEU A 139 -18.99 -3.09 -0.17
CA LEU A 139 -19.22 -1.64 -0.22
C LEU A 139 -20.35 -1.25 -1.19
N LYS A 140 -20.60 -2.06 -2.23
CA LYS A 140 -21.68 -1.82 -3.22
C LYS A 140 -23.07 -1.68 -2.59
N ARG A 141 -23.34 -2.29 -1.43
CA ARG A 141 -24.62 -2.10 -0.71
C ARG A 141 -24.82 -0.66 -0.22
N TYR A 142 -23.73 0.07 0.04
CA TYR A 142 -23.78 1.46 0.49
C TYR A 142 -23.95 2.45 -0.67
N CYS A 143 -23.74 2.04 -1.91
CA CYS A 143 -24.02 2.86 -3.10
C CYS A 143 -25.52 3.13 -3.30
N GLN A 144 -26.41 2.47 -2.57
CA GLN A 144 -27.85 2.76 -2.57
C GLN A 144 -28.20 3.97 -1.71
N ILE A 145 -27.26 4.48 -0.92
CA ILE A 145 -27.46 5.68 -0.10
C ILE A 145 -27.26 6.89 -1.01
N PRO A 146 -28.25 7.78 -1.16
CA PRO A 146 -28.11 8.96 -1.99
C PRO A 146 -26.98 9.86 -1.53
N ALA A 147 -26.37 10.58 -2.49
CA ALA A 147 -25.39 11.61 -2.18
C ALA A 147 -25.95 12.67 -1.24
N SER A 148 -25.15 13.06 -0.26
CA SER A 148 -25.53 14.06 0.76
C SER A 148 -24.54 15.23 0.76
N PRO A 149 -25.00 16.48 1.02
CA PRO A 149 -24.10 17.61 1.23
C PRO A 149 -23.07 17.39 2.35
N GLU A 150 -23.35 16.48 3.27
CA GLU A 150 -22.50 16.15 4.43
C GLU A 150 -21.42 15.10 4.08
N ASP A 151 -21.42 14.53 2.88
CA ASP A 151 -20.54 13.41 2.55
C ASP A 151 -19.05 13.78 2.61
N ILE A 152 -18.68 15.02 2.27
CA ILE A 152 -17.32 15.51 2.42
C ILE A 152 -16.92 15.58 3.90
N THR A 153 -17.77 16.13 4.75
CA THR A 153 -17.53 16.21 6.21
C THR A 153 -17.44 14.82 6.83
N ARG A 154 -18.27 13.89 6.37
CA ARG A 154 -18.23 12.47 6.80
C ARG A 154 -16.95 11.78 6.38
N LEU A 155 -16.45 12.04 5.14
CA LEU A 155 -15.16 11.55 4.68
C LEU A 155 -14.03 12.03 5.58
N GLU A 156 -13.94 13.34 5.81
CA GLU A 156 -12.88 13.95 6.62
C GLU A 156 -12.88 13.42 8.05
N HIS A 157 -14.06 13.34 8.67
CA HIS A 157 -14.18 12.77 10.00
C HIS A 157 -13.76 11.29 10.05
N SER A 158 -14.16 10.51 9.05
CA SER A 158 -13.82 9.08 8.97
C SER A 158 -12.32 8.87 8.78
N LEU A 159 -11.67 9.64 7.89
CA LEU A 159 -10.23 9.57 7.66
C LEU A 159 -9.45 9.97 8.92
N ALA A 160 -9.87 11.05 9.60
CA ALA A 160 -9.25 11.49 10.86
C ALA A 160 -9.38 10.40 11.95
N THR A 161 -10.56 9.84 12.13
CA THR A 161 -10.82 8.78 13.11
C THR A 161 -9.97 7.54 12.83
N LEU A 162 -9.89 7.13 11.55
CA LEU A 162 -9.08 5.98 11.14
C LEU A 162 -7.59 6.23 11.37
N ALA A 163 -7.11 7.43 11.06
CA ALA A 163 -5.73 7.83 11.31
C ALA A 163 -5.38 7.80 12.81
N GLU A 164 -6.28 8.28 13.68
CA GLU A 164 -6.10 8.20 15.13
C GLU A 164 -6.04 6.75 15.63
N GLN A 165 -6.94 5.89 15.14
CA GLN A 165 -6.95 4.46 15.50
C GLN A 165 -5.66 3.76 15.07
N LEU A 166 -5.15 4.03 13.86
CA LEU A 166 -3.89 3.48 13.39
C LEU A 166 -2.70 4.00 14.20
N ASN A 167 -2.64 5.30 14.49
CA ASN A 167 -1.62 5.87 15.35
C ASN A 167 -1.60 5.26 16.76
N HIS A 168 -2.79 4.99 17.32
CA HIS A 168 -2.88 4.33 18.62
C HIS A 168 -2.31 2.90 18.56
N ARG A 169 -2.63 2.15 17.51
CA ARG A 169 -2.11 0.77 17.31
C ARG A 169 -0.60 0.76 17.11
N LEU A 170 -0.06 1.73 16.35
CA LEU A 170 1.37 1.84 16.06
C LEU A 170 2.24 2.01 17.32
N ARG A 171 1.70 2.59 18.41
CA ARG A 171 2.46 2.81 19.65
C ARG A 171 2.88 1.53 20.36
N GLY A 172 2.22 0.42 20.10
CA GLY A 172 2.51 -0.88 20.73
C GLY A 172 3.13 -1.91 19.80
N LEU A 173 3.55 -1.50 18.59
CA LEU A 173 4.06 -2.41 17.57
C LEU A 173 5.51 -2.12 17.23
N ASP A 174 6.25 -3.18 16.93
CA ASP A 174 7.61 -3.15 16.41
C ASP A 174 7.74 -4.04 15.16
N GLY A 175 8.86 -3.91 14.45
CA GLY A 175 9.21 -4.74 13.30
C GLY A 175 8.24 -4.58 12.11
N GLU A 176 7.97 -5.69 11.44
CA GLU A 176 7.21 -5.72 10.19
C GLU A 176 5.77 -5.21 10.34
N SER A 177 5.08 -5.56 11.43
CA SER A 177 3.71 -5.11 11.70
C SER A 177 3.61 -3.59 11.79
N LYS A 178 4.63 -2.95 12.37
CA LYS A 178 4.72 -1.49 12.43
C LYS A 178 4.90 -0.89 11.04
N THR A 179 5.78 -1.47 10.22
CA THR A 179 6.02 -1.01 8.84
C THR A 179 4.75 -1.09 7.98
N ILE A 180 4.01 -2.20 8.06
CA ILE A 180 2.76 -2.38 7.33
C ILE A 180 1.72 -1.34 7.75
N LEU A 181 1.49 -1.15 9.05
CA LEU A 181 0.51 -0.17 9.53
C LEU A 181 0.95 1.28 9.25
N SER A 182 2.26 1.57 9.26
CA SER A 182 2.77 2.89 8.86
C SER A 182 2.50 3.18 7.39
N ALA A 183 2.66 2.18 6.51
CA ALA A 183 2.30 2.30 5.11
C ALA A 183 0.80 2.56 4.91
N HIS A 184 -0.07 1.84 5.65
CA HIS A 184 -1.52 2.10 5.61
C HIS A 184 -1.87 3.50 6.11
N LEU A 185 -1.25 3.96 7.19
CA LEU A 185 -1.46 5.31 7.70
C LEU A 185 -1.04 6.37 6.66
N SER A 186 0.11 6.17 6.01
CA SER A 186 0.59 7.05 4.95
C SER A 186 -0.39 7.15 3.77
N LEU A 187 -1.00 6.03 3.36
CA LEU A 187 -2.01 6.02 2.28
C LEU A 187 -3.28 6.79 2.66
N ILE A 188 -3.75 6.62 3.91
CA ILE A 188 -4.96 7.32 4.40
C ILE A 188 -4.73 8.82 4.54
N GLN A 189 -3.51 9.22 4.90
CA GLN A 189 -3.11 10.62 5.05
C GLN A 189 -2.62 11.25 3.74
N ASP A 190 -2.55 10.47 2.67
CA ASP A 190 -2.13 10.95 1.37
C ASP A 190 -3.17 11.94 0.83
N GLU A 191 -2.71 13.14 0.48
CA GLU A 191 -3.58 14.21 0.02
C GLU A 191 -4.27 13.86 -1.31
N GLU A 192 -3.62 13.10 -2.16
CA GLU A 192 -4.17 12.60 -3.42
C GLU A 192 -5.33 11.65 -3.19
N PHE A 193 -5.22 10.75 -2.18
CA PHE A 193 -6.31 9.82 -1.82
C PHE A 193 -7.58 10.57 -1.40
N GLY A 194 -7.49 11.43 -0.39
CA GLY A 194 -8.63 12.20 0.10
C GLY A 194 -9.12 13.24 -0.92
N GLY A 195 -8.18 13.85 -1.67
CA GLY A 195 -8.47 14.86 -2.70
C GLY A 195 -9.27 14.31 -3.86
N THR A 196 -8.91 13.12 -4.37
CA THR A 196 -9.66 12.47 -5.46
C THR A 196 -11.08 12.13 -5.03
N ILE A 197 -11.28 11.57 -3.83
CA ILE A 197 -12.63 11.27 -3.31
C ILE A 197 -13.46 12.55 -3.16
N ARG A 198 -12.88 13.63 -2.59
CA ARG A 198 -13.56 14.93 -2.49
C ARG A 198 -14.00 15.48 -3.86
N ARG A 199 -13.12 15.37 -4.86
CA ARG A 199 -13.42 15.80 -6.23
C ARG A 199 -14.57 15.00 -6.82
N LEU A 200 -14.57 13.67 -6.70
CA LEU A 200 -15.64 12.79 -7.18
C LEU A 200 -17.00 13.13 -6.53
N ILE A 201 -17.03 13.42 -5.23
CA ILE A 201 -18.24 13.86 -4.54
C ILE A 201 -18.70 15.24 -5.05
N ALA A 202 -17.77 16.21 -5.16
CA ALA A 202 -18.13 17.59 -5.48
C ALA A 202 -18.50 17.80 -6.96
N GLU A 203 -17.75 17.21 -7.90
CA GLU A 203 -17.87 17.43 -9.33
C GLU A 203 -18.83 16.42 -9.98
N GLU A 204 -18.70 15.13 -9.64
CA GLU A 204 -19.52 14.05 -10.21
C GLU A 204 -20.79 13.77 -9.41
N ARG A 205 -20.98 14.43 -8.25
CA ARG A 205 -22.12 14.26 -7.34
C ARG A 205 -22.34 12.82 -6.90
N LEU A 206 -21.27 12.05 -6.78
CA LEU A 206 -21.33 10.69 -6.28
C LEU A 206 -21.58 10.69 -4.77
N SER A 207 -22.27 9.68 -4.27
CA SER A 207 -22.33 9.42 -2.82
C SER A 207 -20.94 9.04 -2.31
N LEU A 208 -20.71 9.19 -1.00
CA LEU A 208 -19.43 8.84 -0.38
C LEU A 208 -18.99 7.41 -0.73
N ALA A 209 -19.91 6.44 -0.70
CA ALA A 209 -19.59 5.05 -1.02
C ALA A 209 -19.18 4.85 -2.49
N GLU A 210 -19.90 5.48 -3.42
CA GLU A 210 -19.58 5.43 -4.85
C GLU A 210 -18.24 6.09 -5.13
N ALA A 211 -17.96 7.26 -4.53
CA ALA A 211 -16.70 7.96 -4.68
C ALA A 211 -15.51 7.14 -4.17
N ILE A 212 -15.66 6.44 -3.03
CA ILE A 212 -14.64 5.53 -2.51
C ILE A 212 -14.40 4.38 -3.48
N ILE A 213 -15.46 3.71 -3.96
CA ILE A 213 -15.33 2.58 -4.90
C ILE A 213 -14.65 3.05 -6.18
N ARG A 214 -15.10 4.18 -6.74
CA ARG A 214 -14.52 4.72 -7.97
C ARG A 214 -13.05 5.08 -7.81
N ASN A 215 -12.68 5.68 -6.67
CA ASN A 215 -11.27 5.95 -6.37
C ASN A 215 -10.43 4.65 -6.26
N MET A 216 -10.98 3.60 -5.65
CA MET A 216 -10.29 2.30 -5.58
C MET A 216 -10.12 1.68 -6.97
N GLU A 217 -11.10 1.78 -7.85
CA GLU A 217 -10.98 1.32 -9.24
C GLU A 217 -9.86 2.08 -9.98
N LEU A 218 -9.80 3.41 -9.84
CA LEU A 218 -8.76 4.23 -10.46
C LEU A 218 -7.34 3.93 -9.98
N ILE A 219 -7.19 3.43 -8.74
CA ILE A 219 -5.88 3.04 -8.18
C ILE A 219 -5.46 1.65 -8.67
N CYS A 220 -6.43 0.77 -8.98
CA CYS A 220 -6.16 -0.62 -9.36
C CYS A 220 -6.07 -0.83 -10.89
N GLU A 221 -6.39 0.17 -11.71
CA GLU A 221 -6.19 0.17 -13.17
C GLU A 221 -4.73 0.52 -13.54
#